data_938fe84c57ef900eb95b91f5c02d7e8d
#
_entry.id   938fe84c57ef900eb95b91f5c02d7e8d
#
_cell.length_a   1.000
_cell.length_b   1.000
_cell.length_c   1.000
_cell.angle_alpha   90.00
_cell.angle_beta   90.00
_cell.angle_gamma   90.00
#
_symmetry.space_group_name_H-M   'P 1'
#
loop_
_entity.id
_entity.type
_entity.pdbx_description
1 polymer ?
#
loop_
_entity_poly.entity_id
_entity_poly.type
_entity_poly.pdbx_seq_one_letter_code
_entity_poly.pdbx_strand_id
1 'polypeptide(L)' 'MCDSAPNDAFFSIKPGISPEEALVHASDLLRSAAATAYESASSHQGNQRDLAFSVVYLIDMAKAMVERSLQAPQAQDNP' A
#
# COMPACT_ATOMS: atom_id res chain seq x y z
N MET A 1 -17.38 -18.92 6.17
CA MET A 1 -17.16 -18.48 6.19
C MET A 1 -16.67 -17.86 6.45
N CYS A 2 -16.70 -17.67 6.35
CA CYS A 2 -16.39 -17.05 6.48
C CYS A 2 -15.68 -16.59 6.74
N ASP A 3 -15.66 -16.90 6.92
CA ASP A 3 -14.71 -16.61 7.15
C ASP A 3 -13.99 -15.50 7.02
N SER A 4 -13.68 -15.33 6.84
CA SER A 4 -13.22 -14.08 6.39
C SER A 4 -13.63 -12.92 7.21
N ALA A 5 -14.43 -13.10 8.09
CA ALA A 5 -14.95 -12.02 8.87
C ALA A 5 -13.87 -11.16 9.51
N PRO A 6 -12.79 -11.73 10.08
CA PRO A 6 -11.77 -10.87 10.70
C PRO A 6 -11.12 -9.94 9.70
N ASN A 7 -10.87 -10.42 8.48
CA ASN A 7 -10.28 -9.58 7.47
C ASN A 7 -11.21 -8.47 7.07
N ASP A 8 -12.49 -8.80 6.98
CA ASP A 8 -13.47 -7.79 6.62
C ASP A 8 -13.52 -6.67 7.62
N ALA A 9 -13.32 -7.01 8.89
CA ALA A 9 -13.36 -5.99 9.92
C ALA A 9 -12.26 -4.98 9.75
N PHE A 10 -11.10 -5.40 9.26
CA PHE A 10 -9.97 -4.50 9.11
C PHE A 10 -9.87 -3.89 7.73
N PHE A 11 -10.31 -4.59 6.71
CA PHE A 11 -10.05 -4.18 5.35
C PHE A 11 -11.30 -3.92 4.56
N SER A 12 -12.41 -3.88 5.24
CA SER A 12 -13.66 -3.66 4.57
C SER A 12 -13.65 -2.33 3.83
N ILE A 13 -14.02 -2.36 2.58
CA ILE A 13 -14.09 -1.18 1.77
C ILE A 13 -15.55 -0.87 1.54
N LYS A 14 -15.91 0.37 1.80
CA LYS A 14 -17.30 0.76 1.68
C LYS A 14 -17.78 0.59 0.25
N PRO A 15 -18.97 0.02 0.09
CA PRO A 15 -19.56 0.00 -1.24
C PRO A 15 -19.75 1.42 -1.74
N GLY A 16 -19.49 1.63 -2.98
CA GLY A 16 -19.69 2.93 -3.56
C GLY A 16 -18.46 3.82 -3.58
N ILE A 17 -17.38 3.40 -2.91
CA ILE A 17 -16.15 4.16 -3.02
C ILE A 17 -15.63 3.98 -4.44
N SER A 18 -15.20 5.06 -5.03
CA SER A 18 -14.72 5.00 -6.40
C SER A 18 -13.34 4.33 -6.46
N PRO A 19 -12.97 3.80 -7.62
CA PRO A 19 -11.62 3.27 -7.75
C PRO A 19 -10.55 4.30 -7.44
N GLU A 20 -10.79 5.54 -7.79
CA GLU A 20 -9.80 6.58 -7.50
C GLU A 20 -9.67 6.82 -6.02
N GLU A 21 -10.78 6.85 -5.31
CA GLU A 21 -10.73 6.99 -3.87
C GLU A 21 -10.01 5.82 -3.24
N ALA A 22 -10.25 4.61 -3.76
CA ALA A 22 -9.57 3.44 -3.24
C ALA A 22 -8.07 3.56 -3.44
N LEU A 23 -7.64 4.07 -4.60
CA LEU A 23 -6.22 4.24 -4.86
C LEU A 23 -5.60 5.29 -3.97
N VAL A 24 -6.32 6.36 -3.69
CA VAL A 24 -5.82 7.39 -2.79
C VAL A 24 -5.61 6.81 -1.40
N HIS A 25 -6.59 6.04 -0.93
CA HIS A 25 -6.45 5.40 0.36
C HIS A 25 -5.30 4.41 0.37
N ALA A 26 -5.14 3.65 -0.70
CA ALA A 26 -4.04 2.70 -0.80
C ALA A 26 -2.70 3.42 -0.74
N SER A 27 -2.60 4.55 -1.41
CA SER A 27 -1.37 5.33 -1.39
C SER A 27 -1.06 5.81 0.02
N ASP A 28 -2.08 6.28 0.72
CA ASP A 28 -1.88 6.74 2.09
C ASP A 28 -1.45 5.60 3.01
N LEU A 29 -2.08 4.43 2.85
CA LEU A 29 -1.73 3.29 3.66
C LEU A 29 -0.31 2.84 3.38
N LEU A 30 0.10 2.86 2.13
CA LEU A 30 1.45 2.47 1.78
C LEU A 30 2.46 3.47 2.30
N ARG A 31 2.11 4.75 2.30
CA ARG A 31 3.01 5.75 2.89
C ARG A 31 3.22 5.48 4.37
N SER A 32 2.14 5.19 5.07
CA SER A 32 2.25 4.87 6.50
C SER A 32 3.04 3.60 6.71
N ALA A 33 2.81 2.59 5.87
CA ALA A 33 3.53 1.34 6.00
C ALA A 33 5.02 1.54 5.76
N ALA A 34 5.36 2.36 4.78
CA ALA A 34 6.77 2.62 4.48
C ALA A 34 7.44 3.32 5.65
N ALA A 35 6.77 4.29 6.24
CA ALA A 35 7.34 4.99 7.39
C ALA A 35 7.55 4.04 8.57
N THR A 36 6.56 3.21 8.83
CA THR A 36 6.65 2.25 9.93
C THR A 36 7.76 1.24 9.68
N ALA A 37 7.83 0.74 8.46
CA ALA A 37 8.86 -0.23 8.12
C ALA A 37 10.25 0.37 8.21
N TYR A 38 10.40 1.63 7.80
CA TYR A 38 11.67 2.32 7.89
C TYR A 38 12.11 2.45 9.35
N GLU A 39 11.18 2.83 10.21
CA GLU A 39 11.49 2.94 11.63
C GLU A 39 11.92 1.59 12.19
N SER A 40 11.21 0.56 11.83
CA SER A 40 11.55 -0.78 12.30
C SER A 40 12.91 -1.20 11.79
N ALA A 41 13.17 -0.97 10.49
CA ALA A 41 14.44 -1.35 9.90
C ALA A 41 15.60 -0.63 10.57
N SER A 42 15.39 0.62 10.94
CA SER A 42 16.45 1.43 11.54
C SER A 42 16.87 0.91 12.90
N SER A 43 16.01 0.13 13.55
CA SER A 43 16.34 -0.42 14.85
C SER A 43 17.02 -1.78 14.77
N HIS A 44 17.14 -2.35 13.57
CA HIS A 44 17.79 -3.64 13.40
C HIS A 44 19.22 -3.47 12.96
N GLN A 45 19.96 -4.58 13.04
CA GLN A 45 21.36 -4.60 12.63
C GLN A 45 21.62 -5.84 11.80
N GLY A 46 22.70 -5.78 11.02
CA GLY A 46 23.15 -6.91 10.26
C GLY A 46 22.15 -7.33 9.20
N ASN A 47 22.00 -8.63 9.04
CA ASN A 47 21.10 -9.16 8.02
C ASN A 47 19.67 -8.78 8.26
N GLN A 48 19.28 -8.66 9.50
CA GLN A 48 17.91 -8.30 9.80
C GLN A 48 17.61 -6.89 9.32
N ARG A 49 18.58 -6.00 9.44
CA ARG A 49 18.42 -4.66 8.92
C ARG A 49 18.27 -4.69 7.40
N ASP A 50 19.08 -5.47 6.73
CA ASP A 50 19.02 -5.56 5.27
C ASP A 50 17.67 -6.10 4.82
N LEU A 51 17.18 -7.13 5.49
CA LEU A 51 15.88 -7.69 5.13
C LEU A 51 14.77 -6.70 5.37
N ALA A 52 14.84 -5.98 6.47
CA ALA A 52 13.81 -5.01 6.79
C ALA A 52 13.80 -3.87 5.79
N PHE A 53 14.96 -3.41 5.35
CA PHE A 53 15.00 -2.36 4.35
C PHE A 53 14.53 -2.85 2.99
N SER A 54 14.67 -4.15 2.72
CA SER A 54 14.09 -4.71 1.50
C SER A 54 12.57 -4.54 1.50
N VAL A 55 11.95 -4.70 2.66
CA VAL A 55 10.51 -4.49 2.76
C VAL A 55 10.15 -3.05 2.46
N VAL A 56 10.94 -2.12 3.00
CA VAL A 56 10.72 -0.70 2.71
C VAL A 56 10.78 -0.46 1.21
N TYR A 57 11.78 -1.03 0.57
CA TYR A 57 11.94 -0.85 -0.87
C TYR A 57 10.73 -1.38 -1.64
N LEU A 58 10.25 -2.55 -1.26
CA LEU A 58 9.10 -3.14 -1.93
C LEU A 58 7.85 -2.29 -1.74
N ILE A 59 7.67 -1.76 -0.54
CA ILE A 59 6.54 -0.90 -0.26
C ILE A 59 6.63 0.37 -1.10
N ASP A 60 7.83 0.95 -1.19
CA ASP A 60 7.99 2.16 -1.99
C ASP A 60 7.68 1.90 -3.46
N MET A 61 8.06 0.75 -3.95
CA MET A 61 7.74 0.41 -5.34
C MET A 61 6.24 0.26 -5.53
N ALA A 62 5.57 -0.40 -4.59
CA ALA A 62 4.13 -0.55 -4.68
C ALA A 62 3.45 0.81 -4.65
N LYS A 63 3.94 1.69 -3.77
CA LYS A 63 3.38 3.03 -3.67
C LYS A 63 3.56 3.79 -4.99
N ALA A 64 4.72 3.65 -5.60
CA ALA A 64 4.98 4.31 -6.86
C ALA A 64 4.01 3.83 -7.95
N MET A 65 3.70 2.56 -7.94
CA MET A 65 2.77 2.02 -8.93
C MET A 65 1.36 2.55 -8.71
N VAL A 66 0.94 2.62 -7.45
CA VAL A 66 -0.36 3.16 -7.14
C VAL A 66 -0.45 4.61 -7.56
N GLU A 67 0.60 5.37 -7.26
CA GLU A 67 0.60 6.79 -7.61
C GLU A 67 0.61 6.98 -9.12
N ARG A 68 1.29 6.09 -9.83
CA ARG A 68 1.26 6.15 -11.26
C ARG A 68 -0.16 5.92 -11.78
N SER A 69 -0.87 5.00 -11.18
CA SER A 69 -2.25 4.75 -11.57
C SER A 69 -3.13 5.97 -11.35
N LEU A 70 -2.87 6.69 -10.26
CA LEU A 70 -3.63 7.91 -9.97
C LEU A 70 -3.33 9.00 -10.97
N GLN A 71 -2.11 9.04 -11.47
CA GLN A 71 -1.72 10.07 -12.43
C GLN A 71 -2.13 9.75 -13.84
N ALA A 72 -2.44 8.50 -14.11
CA ALA A 72 -2.77 8.10 -15.45
C ALA A 72 -4.04 8.80 -15.92
N PRO A 73 -4.07 9.25 -17.15
CA PRO A 73 -5.27 9.92 -17.65
C PRO A 73 -6.43 8.97 -17.71
N GLN A 74 -7.59 9.48 -17.42
CA GLN A 74 -8.80 8.67 -17.54
C GLN A 74 -9.03 8.27 -18.98
N ALA A 75 -8.47 9.00 -19.88
CA ALA A 75 -8.64 8.70 -21.28
C ALA A 75 -8.13 7.33 -21.63
N GLN A 76 -7.26 6.79 -20.83
CA GLN A 76 -6.79 5.45 -21.09
C GLN A 76 -7.92 4.44 -21.08
N ASP A 77 -9.00 4.80 -20.47
CA ASP A 77 -10.18 3.96 -20.48
C ASP A 77 -10.79 3.90 -21.86
N ASN A 78 -10.43 4.81 -22.69
CA ASN A 78 -10.94 4.83 -24.03
C ASN A 78 -10.07 4.01 -24.91
N PRO A 79 -10.67 3.19 -25.67
CA PRO A 79 -9.89 2.44 -26.64
C PRO A 79 -9.28 3.33 -27.67
#